data_62e15170f57e46a98d22f29aa6883edc
#
_entry.id   62e15170f57e46a98d22f29aa6883edc
#
_cell.length_a   1.000
_cell.length_b   1.000
_cell.length_c   1.000
_cell.angle_alpha   90.00
_cell.angle_beta   90.00
_cell.angle_gamma   90.00
#
_symmetry.space_group_name_H-M   'P 1'
#
loop_
_entity.id
_entity.type
_entity.pdbx_description
1 polymer ?
#
loop_
_entity_poly.entity_id
_entity_poly.type
_entity_poly.pdbx_seq_one_letter_code
_entity_poly.pdbx_strand_id
1 'polypeptide(L)'
;LSCSSAASDVYKRQLSVLEEIRFLGKKNNLVNSVTNFHLDEGANIEHIIIDNYSENTYQISNVLVKQKRDSTFTSYNYSNAKELARRDFIVELKERGSHCDLRGVYLADDRNHIDHHTIIEHEDEHCTSNELYKGILSGKSTAVFNGRIHVHNAAQKTDAIQSNQNLLLSDNAIIHTKPELEIYADDVKCTHGATTVSYTH
;
A
#
# COMPACT_ATOMS: atom_id res chain seq x y z
N LEU A 1 -3.75 1.36 -23.71
CA LEU A 1 -2.80 1.59 -22.61
C LEU A 1 -1.65 2.46 -23.11
N SER A 2 -1.55 3.69 -22.66
CA SER A 2 -0.33 4.47 -22.84
C SER A 2 0.52 4.32 -21.58
N CYS A 3 1.66 3.69 -21.70
CA CYS A 3 2.68 3.68 -20.66
C CYS A 3 3.65 4.82 -20.96
N SER A 4 3.76 5.79 -20.07
CA SER A 4 4.82 6.78 -20.11
C SER A 4 5.84 6.45 -19.05
N SER A 5 7.05 6.08 -19.42
CA SER A 5 8.18 5.99 -18.52
C SER A 5 8.93 7.32 -18.54
N ALA A 6 9.02 7.99 -17.42
CA ALA A 6 9.92 9.11 -17.24
C ALA A 6 11.10 8.65 -16.37
N ALA A 7 12.28 8.51 -16.95
CA ALA A 7 13.51 8.35 -16.19
C ALA A 7 14.08 9.76 -15.92
N SER A 8 14.28 10.09 -14.66
CA SER A 8 14.89 11.35 -14.27
C SER A 8 16.08 11.04 -13.36
N ASP A 9 17.27 11.22 -13.90
CA ASP A 9 18.53 10.95 -13.20
C ASP A 9 19.16 12.26 -12.72
N VAL A 10 18.90 12.62 -11.45
CA VAL A 10 19.64 13.69 -10.76
C VAL A 10 19.60 13.51 -9.24
N TYR A 11 20.73 13.68 -8.61
CA TYR A 11 21.03 13.67 -7.19
C TYR A 11 20.06 14.56 -6.36
N LYS A 12 19.50 14.00 -5.28
CA LYS A 12 18.55 14.64 -4.33
C LYS A 12 17.29 15.22 -4.98
N ARG A 13 16.53 14.42 -5.70
CA ARG A 13 15.28 14.89 -6.32
C ARG A 13 14.05 14.56 -5.52
N GLN A 14 13.10 15.50 -5.58
CA GLN A 14 11.70 15.28 -5.24
C GLN A 14 10.91 15.04 -6.53
N LEU A 15 10.10 13.99 -6.52
CA LEU A 15 9.17 13.68 -7.60
C LEU A 15 7.81 13.35 -6.99
N SER A 16 6.75 14.01 -7.48
CA SER A 16 5.38 13.62 -7.18
C SER A 16 4.78 12.95 -8.40
N VAL A 17 4.26 11.74 -8.21
CA VAL A 17 3.61 10.93 -9.25
C VAL A 17 2.14 10.74 -8.88
N LEU A 18 1.24 11.22 -9.74
CA LEU A 18 -0.19 10.93 -9.65
C LEU A 18 -0.54 9.83 -10.65
N GLU A 19 -1.02 8.71 -10.12
CA GLU A 19 -1.56 7.60 -10.90
C GLU A 19 -3.09 7.59 -10.81
N GLU A 20 -3.73 7.83 -11.93
CA GLU A 20 -5.19 7.77 -12.05
C GLU A 20 -5.56 6.90 -13.24
N ILE A 21 -6.32 5.83 -13.01
CA ILE A 21 -6.79 4.95 -14.06
C ILE A 21 -8.26 5.26 -14.34
N ARG A 22 -8.58 5.66 -15.57
CA ARG A 22 -9.92 5.99 -16.02
C ARG A 22 -10.35 5.06 -17.14
N PHE A 23 -11.60 4.58 -17.07
CA PHE A 23 -12.22 3.77 -18.10
C PHE A 23 -13.28 4.55 -18.86
N LEU A 24 -13.26 4.42 -20.19
CA LEU A 24 -14.20 5.08 -21.09
C LEU A 24 -15.25 4.10 -21.66
N GLY A 25 -15.26 2.84 -21.23
CA GLY A 25 -16.12 1.79 -21.77
C GLY A 25 -17.25 1.39 -20.83
N LYS A 26 -18.32 0.79 -21.43
CA LYS A 26 -19.50 0.25 -20.70
C LYS A 26 -19.45 -1.26 -20.50
N LYS A 27 -18.37 -1.94 -20.90
CA LYS A 27 -18.20 -3.40 -20.79
C LYS A 27 -17.34 -3.76 -19.59
N ASN A 28 -17.29 -5.04 -19.26
CA ASN A 28 -16.36 -5.56 -18.27
C ASN A 28 -14.92 -5.22 -18.66
N ASN A 29 -14.19 -4.61 -17.75
CA ASN A 29 -12.82 -4.17 -17.95
C ASN A 29 -11.91 -4.94 -17.00
N LEU A 30 -10.77 -5.37 -17.49
CA LEU A 30 -9.67 -5.88 -16.68
C LEU A 30 -8.46 -4.96 -16.81
N VAL A 31 -7.95 -4.53 -15.67
CA VAL A 31 -6.69 -3.80 -15.57
C VAL A 31 -5.67 -4.69 -14.88
N ASN A 32 -4.52 -4.83 -15.52
CA ASN A 32 -3.35 -5.39 -14.88
C ASN A 32 -2.19 -4.42 -15.08
N SER A 33 -1.70 -3.85 -13.99
CA SER A 33 -0.63 -2.85 -14.03
C SER A 33 0.52 -3.21 -13.11
N VAL A 34 1.72 -2.83 -13.52
CA VAL A 34 2.94 -2.92 -12.70
C VAL A 34 3.65 -1.58 -12.75
N THR A 35 3.87 -1.00 -11.57
CA THR A 35 4.62 0.24 -11.40
C THR A 35 5.89 -0.05 -10.61
N ASN A 36 7.04 0.39 -11.11
CA ASN A 36 8.33 0.19 -10.47
C ASN A 36 8.98 1.53 -10.13
N PHE A 37 9.38 1.69 -8.88
CA PHE A 37 10.17 2.82 -8.39
C PHE A 37 11.55 2.35 -7.94
N HIS A 38 12.58 3.01 -8.44
CA HIS A 38 13.94 2.85 -7.97
C HIS A 38 14.42 4.20 -7.44
N LEU A 39 14.64 4.28 -6.13
CA LEU A 39 15.09 5.48 -5.45
C LEU A 39 16.57 5.38 -5.17
N ASP A 40 17.35 6.26 -5.78
CA ASP A 40 18.76 6.41 -5.46
C ASP A 40 18.97 7.16 -4.15
N GLU A 41 20.21 7.26 -3.70
CA GLU A 41 20.57 7.89 -2.43
C GLU A 41 19.98 9.30 -2.27
N GLY A 42 19.25 9.51 -1.17
CA GLY A 42 18.62 10.79 -0.81
C GLY A 42 17.47 11.21 -1.73
N ALA A 43 16.98 10.33 -2.61
CA ALA A 43 15.80 10.62 -3.44
C ALA A 43 14.53 10.62 -2.61
N ASN A 44 13.56 11.47 -3.00
CA ASN A 44 12.25 11.55 -2.35
C ASN A 44 11.15 11.42 -3.40
N ILE A 45 10.29 10.42 -3.25
CA ILE A 45 9.12 10.21 -4.12
C ILE A 45 7.85 10.27 -3.30
N GLU A 46 6.92 11.10 -3.76
CA GLU A 46 5.52 11.07 -3.35
C GLU A 46 4.70 10.42 -4.46
N HIS A 47 3.99 9.35 -4.12
CA HIS A 47 3.14 8.59 -5.04
C HIS A 47 1.69 8.69 -4.58
N ILE A 48 0.82 9.17 -5.44
CA ILE A 48 -0.61 9.31 -5.17
C ILE A 48 -1.37 8.41 -6.15
N ILE A 49 -2.17 7.50 -5.63
CA ILE A 49 -3.01 6.60 -6.42
C ILE A 49 -4.47 6.91 -6.13
N ILE A 50 -5.24 7.12 -7.19
CA ILE A 50 -6.68 7.33 -7.09
C ILE A 50 -7.39 6.30 -7.95
N ASP A 51 -7.98 5.31 -7.27
CA ASP A 51 -8.86 4.33 -7.90
C ASP A 51 -10.31 4.79 -7.74
N ASN A 52 -10.87 5.29 -8.82
CA ASN A 52 -12.27 5.67 -8.89
C ASN A 52 -12.88 5.05 -10.16
N TYR A 53 -13.22 3.78 -10.08
CA TYR A 53 -13.62 3.00 -11.23
C TYR A 53 -15.12 3.09 -11.51
N SER A 54 -15.47 2.98 -12.81
CA SER A 54 -16.81 2.72 -13.26
C SER A 54 -17.21 1.27 -12.92
N GLU A 55 -18.51 0.99 -13.00
CA GLU A 55 -19.05 -0.37 -12.86
C GLU A 55 -18.35 -1.38 -13.78
N ASN A 56 -18.34 -2.64 -13.38
CA ASN A 56 -17.76 -3.77 -14.12
C ASN A 56 -16.23 -3.67 -14.34
N THR A 57 -15.49 -3.15 -13.36
CA THR A 57 -14.03 -3.06 -13.44
C THR A 57 -13.36 -4.00 -12.44
N TYR A 58 -12.47 -4.83 -12.98
CA TYR A 58 -11.58 -5.72 -12.23
C TYR A 58 -10.15 -5.18 -12.35
N GLN A 59 -9.50 -4.95 -11.22
CA GLN A 59 -8.13 -4.45 -11.17
C GLN A 59 -7.22 -5.40 -10.41
N ILE A 60 -6.05 -5.65 -10.98
CA ILE A 60 -4.90 -6.27 -10.29
C ILE A 60 -3.69 -5.39 -10.57
N SER A 61 -3.08 -4.84 -9.52
CA SER A 61 -1.95 -3.94 -9.66
C SER A 61 -0.84 -4.28 -8.68
N ASN A 62 0.40 -4.10 -9.13
CA ASN A 62 1.60 -4.29 -8.32
C ASN A 62 2.42 -3.00 -8.33
N VAL A 63 2.85 -2.58 -7.16
CA VAL A 63 3.79 -1.47 -6.97
C VAL A 63 5.03 -2.01 -6.30
N LEU A 64 6.16 -1.94 -7.01
CA LEU A 64 7.46 -2.42 -6.55
C LEU A 64 8.37 -1.23 -6.29
N VAL A 65 8.93 -1.14 -5.09
CA VAL A 65 9.77 -0.02 -4.67
C VAL A 65 11.09 -0.54 -4.16
N LYS A 66 12.21 0.01 -4.66
CA LYS A 66 13.55 -0.26 -4.14
C LYS A 66 14.19 1.03 -3.70
N GLN A 67 14.61 1.07 -2.44
CA GLN A 67 15.14 2.25 -1.80
C GLN A 67 16.61 2.09 -1.41
N LYS A 68 17.46 3.01 -1.89
CA LYS A 68 18.83 3.16 -1.43
C LYS A 68 18.91 4.10 -0.23
N ARG A 69 20.14 4.32 0.26
CA ARG A 69 20.44 5.09 1.45
C ARG A 69 19.71 6.43 1.53
N ASP A 70 19.15 6.71 2.71
CA ASP A 70 18.54 7.99 3.08
C ASP A 70 17.45 8.46 2.10
N SER A 71 16.88 7.54 1.29
CA SER A 71 15.77 7.84 0.39
C SER A 71 14.43 7.75 1.13
N THR A 72 13.44 8.48 0.64
CA THR A 72 12.08 8.51 1.19
C THR A 72 11.05 8.18 0.12
N PHE A 73 10.20 7.22 0.41
CA PHE A 73 9.04 6.88 -0.40
C PHE A 73 7.76 7.06 0.40
N THR A 74 6.86 7.92 -0.07
CA THR A 74 5.55 8.11 0.53
C THR A 74 4.48 7.77 -0.50
N SER A 75 3.53 6.91 -0.15
CA SER A 75 2.40 6.56 -1.03
C SER A 75 1.06 6.81 -0.34
N TYR A 76 0.18 7.52 -1.05
CA TYR A 76 -1.22 7.71 -0.69
C TYR A 76 -2.10 6.95 -1.66
N ASN A 77 -2.87 6.01 -1.14
CA ASN A 77 -3.74 5.15 -1.93
C ASN A 77 -5.21 5.36 -1.55
N TYR A 78 -6.00 5.83 -2.49
CA TYR A 78 -7.46 5.87 -2.37
C TYR A 78 -8.07 4.82 -3.28
N SER A 79 -8.79 3.84 -2.70
CA SER A 79 -9.44 2.77 -3.44
C SER A 79 -10.96 2.79 -3.25
N ASN A 80 -11.68 2.94 -4.35
CA ASN A 80 -13.13 2.81 -4.43
C ASN A 80 -13.48 1.91 -5.64
N ALA A 81 -13.29 0.62 -5.47
CA ALA A 81 -13.57 -0.38 -6.51
C ALA A 81 -15.05 -0.62 -6.68
N LYS A 82 -15.47 -1.01 -7.90
CA LYS A 82 -16.87 -1.36 -8.18
C LYS A 82 -17.11 -2.86 -8.36
N GLU A 83 -16.08 -3.66 -8.58
CA GLU A 83 -16.15 -5.13 -8.59
C GLU A 83 -15.03 -5.71 -7.74
N LEU A 84 -13.80 -5.71 -8.27
CA LEU A 84 -12.60 -6.21 -7.62
C LEU A 84 -11.46 -5.22 -7.81
N ALA A 85 -10.82 -4.82 -6.72
CA ALA A 85 -9.51 -4.17 -6.77
C ALA A 85 -8.54 -4.90 -5.86
N ARG A 86 -7.48 -5.47 -6.45
CA ARG A 86 -6.35 -6.01 -5.72
C ARG A 86 -5.11 -5.19 -6.00
N ARG A 87 -4.40 -4.83 -4.92
CA ARG A 87 -3.11 -4.13 -5.01
C ARG A 87 -2.09 -4.75 -4.08
N ASP A 88 -0.98 -5.13 -4.68
CA ASP A 88 0.19 -5.60 -3.96
C ASP A 88 1.26 -4.48 -3.97
N PHE A 89 1.70 -4.07 -2.77
CA PHE A 89 2.87 -3.21 -2.56
C PHE A 89 4.02 -4.05 -2.05
N ILE A 90 5.17 -3.97 -2.70
CA ILE A 90 6.42 -4.57 -2.24
C ILE A 90 7.46 -3.47 -2.15
N VAL A 91 7.92 -3.19 -0.93
CA VAL A 91 8.91 -2.15 -0.65
C VAL A 91 10.15 -2.79 -0.05
N GLU A 92 11.28 -2.61 -0.70
CA GLU A 92 12.58 -3.09 -0.27
C GLU A 92 13.43 -1.89 0.20
N LEU A 93 13.65 -1.78 1.52
CA LEU A 93 14.54 -0.81 2.16
C LEU A 93 15.95 -1.41 2.17
N LYS A 94 16.67 -1.25 1.03
CA LYS A 94 17.92 -1.96 0.73
C LYS A 94 19.13 -1.44 1.51
N GLU A 95 19.13 -0.15 1.83
CA GLU A 95 20.29 0.53 2.42
C GLU A 95 19.84 1.40 3.58
N ARG A 96 20.78 1.62 4.52
CA ARG A 96 20.53 2.32 5.78
C ARG A 96 19.85 3.68 5.63
N GLY A 97 19.03 4.01 6.63
CA GLY A 97 18.38 5.32 6.73
C GLY A 97 17.23 5.55 5.74
N SER A 98 16.85 4.54 4.96
CA SER A 98 15.70 4.67 4.07
C SER A 98 14.38 4.70 4.85
N HIS A 99 13.42 5.46 4.33
CA HIS A 99 12.11 5.66 4.97
C HIS A 99 10.96 5.34 4.01
N CYS A 100 9.95 4.60 4.49
CA CYS A 100 8.74 4.32 3.75
C CYS A 100 7.49 4.70 4.55
N ASP A 101 6.56 5.46 3.95
CA ASP A 101 5.25 5.78 4.53
C ASP A 101 4.14 5.36 3.55
N LEU A 102 3.37 4.33 3.91
CA LEU A 102 2.23 3.84 3.12
C LEU A 102 0.92 4.21 3.81
N ARG A 103 0.09 4.98 3.13
CA ARG A 103 -1.22 5.40 3.62
C ARG A 103 -2.32 5.01 2.64
N GLY A 104 -3.28 4.24 3.11
CA GLY A 104 -4.41 3.80 2.32
C GLY A 104 -5.75 4.13 2.94
N VAL A 105 -6.70 4.55 2.11
CA VAL A 105 -8.12 4.61 2.44
C VAL A 105 -8.89 3.82 1.40
N TYR A 106 -9.74 2.91 1.84
CA TYR A 106 -10.57 2.14 0.95
C TYR A 106 -12.05 2.17 1.35
N LEU A 107 -12.89 2.33 0.35
CA LEU A 107 -14.34 2.34 0.49
C LEU A 107 -14.92 1.13 -0.28
N ALA A 108 -15.51 0.19 0.43
CA ALA A 108 -16.15 -0.97 -0.15
C ALA A 108 -17.66 -0.91 0.13
N ASP A 109 -18.47 -0.98 -0.92
CA ASP A 109 -19.93 -0.96 -0.84
C ASP A 109 -20.56 -2.10 -1.66
N ASP A 110 -21.87 -2.25 -1.57
CA ASP A 110 -22.63 -3.27 -2.31
C ASP A 110 -22.10 -4.69 -2.14
N ARG A 111 -21.39 -5.22 -3.14
CA ARG A 111 -20.75 -6.55 -3.17
C ARG A 111 -19.28 -6.46 -3.61
N ASN A 112 -18.72 -5.29 -3.56
CA ASN A 112 -17.37 -5.03 -4.02
C ASN A 112 -16.34 -5.78 -3.19
N HIS A 113 -15.22 -6.10 -3.82
CA HIS A 113 -14.08 -6.73 -3.17
C HIS A 113 -12.84 -5.87 -3.30
N ILE A 114 -12.27 -5.45 -2.16
CA ILE A 114 -11.02 -4.68 -2.12
C ILE A 114 -9.98 -5.48 -1.36
N ASP A 115 -8.82 -5.70 -1.95
CA ASP A 115 -7.76 -6.54 -1.43
C ASP A 115 -6.41 -5.80 -1.48
N HIS A 116 -5.88 -5.44 -0.31
CA HIS A 116 -4.59 -4.79 -0.15
C HIS A 116 -3.59 -5.73 0.49
N HIS A 117 -2.50 -6.00 -0.22
CA HIS A 117 -1.35 -6.72 0.28
C HIS A 117 -0.14 -5.81 0.30
N THR A 118 0.56 -5.79 1.42
CA THR A 118 1.79 -5.02 1.57
C THR A 118 2.90 -5.90 2.12
N ILE A 119 4.10 -5.74 1.59
CA ILE A 119 5.31 -6.36 2.08
C ILE A 119 6.36 -5.26 2.20
N ILE A 120 6.88 -5.04 3.40
CA ILE A 120 7.97 -4.09 3.65
C ILE A 120 9.17 -4.88 4.17
N GLU A 121 10.22 -4.95 3.35
CA GLU A 121 11.48 -5.62 3.65
C GLU A 121 12.47 -4.60 4.19
N HIS A 122 12.82 -4.70 5.47
CA HIS A 122 13.92 -3.95 6.09
C HIS A 122 15.19 -4.78 5.98
N GLU A 123 16.11 -4.39 5.11
CA GLU A 123 17.31 -5.17 4.82
C GLU A 123 18.60 -4.61 5.47
N ASP A 124 18.59 -3.32 5.83
CA ASP A 124 19.75 -2.65 6.42
C ASP A 124 19.36 -1.81 7.66
N GLU A 125 20.33 -1.34 8.40
CA GLU A 125 20.16 -0.66 9.68
C GLU A 125 19.51 0.73 9.56
N HIS A 126 18.88 1.20 10.66
CA HIS A 126 18.26 2.53 10.77
C HIS A 126 17.17 2.83 9.75
N CYS A 127 16.59 1.82 9.12
CA CYS A 127 15.45 1.98 8.25
C CYS A 127 14.16 2.17 9.05
N THR A 128 13.23 2.96 8.51
CA THR A 128 11.97 3.22 9.18
C THR A 128 10.79 3.02 8.23
N SER A 129 9.68 2.50 8.75
CA SER A 129 8.44 2.39 7.99
C SER A 129 7.21 2.72 8.83
N ASN A 130 6.24 3.36 8.20
CA ASN A 130 4.94 3.62 8.78
C ASN A 130 3.86 3.21 7.78
N GLU A 131 2.94 2.37 8.23
CA GLU A 131 1.84 1.88 7.41
C GLU A 131 0.51 2.10 8.12
N LEU A 132 -0.38 2.86 7.47
CA LEU A 132 -1.73 3.13 7.97
C LEU A 132 -2.76 2.91 6.87
N TYR A 133 -3.58 1.88 7.01
CA TYR A 133 -4.72 1.63 6.15
C TYR A 133 -6.03 1.76 6.90
N LYS A 134 -7.00 2.46 6.30
CA LYS A 134 -8.35 2.64 6.87
C LYS A 134 -9.42 2.19 5.89
N GLY A 135 -10.33 1.33 6.36
CA GLY A 135 -11.44 0.81 5.59
C GLY A 135 -12.80 1.27 6.09
N ILE A 136 -13.70 1.60 5.16
CA ILE A 136 -15.13 1.77 5.43
C ILE A 136 -15.87 0.80 4.54
N LEU A 137 -16.66 -0.09 5.15
CA LEU A 137 -17.35 -1.17 4.44
C LEU A 137 -18.85 -1.10 4.70
N SER A 138 -19.64 -1.23 3.63
CA SER A 138 -21.11 -1.28 3.70
C SER A 138 -21.69 -2.38 2.81
N GLY A 139 -23.01 -2.60 2.90
CA GLY A 139 -23.69 -3.61 2.10
C GLY A 139 -23.27 -5.03 2.41
N LYS A 140 -22.84 -5.76 1.38
CA LYS A 140 -22.29 -7.13 1.43
C LYS A 140 -20.86 -7.16 0.91
N SER A 141 -20.17 -6.05 1.04
CA SER A 141 -18.81 -5.90 0.55
C SER A 141 -17.81 -6.73 1.38
N THR A 142 -16.70 -7.05 0.75
CA THR A 142 -15.59 -7.73 1.40
C THR A 142 -14.31 -6.93 1.19
N ALA A 143 -13.54 -6.74 2.23
CA ALA A 143 -12.18 -6.23 2.10
C ALA A 143 -11.17 -7.17 2.76
N VAL A 144 -9.96 -7.14 2.23
CA VAL A 144 -8.80 -7.84 2.77
C VAL A 144 -7.68 -6.82 2.97
N PHE A 145 -7.05 -6.88 4.13
CA PHE A 145 -5.76 -6.24 4.37
C PHE A 145 -4.78 -7.28 4.88
N ASN A 146 -3.74 -7.53 4.13
CA ASN A 146 -2.64 -8.42 4.53
C ASN A 146 -1.35 -7.63 4.46
N GLY A 147 -0.82 -7.24 5.61
CA GLY A 147 0.40 -6.47 5.70
C GLY A 147 1.49 -7.24 6.42
N ARG A 148 2.65 -7.40 5.76
CA ARG A 148 3.82 -8.04 6.34
C ARG A 148 5.00 -7.08 6.41
N ILE A 149 5.57 -6.96 7.60
CA ILE A 149 6.86 -6.30 7.82
C ILE A 149 7.88 -7.39 8.12
N HIS A 150 8.92 -7.45 7.30
CA HIS A 150 10.02 -8.39 7.47
C HIS A 150 11.30 -7.61 7.80
N VAL A 151 11.91 -7.92 8.94
CA VAL A 151 13.12 -7.27 9.44
C VAL A 151 14.25 -8.27 9.43
N HIS A 152 15.19 -8.09 8.50
CA HIS A 152 16.34 -8.95 8.34
C HIS A 152 17.32 -8.80 9.50
N ASN A 153 18.19 -9.77 9.69
CA ASN A 153 19.17 -9.79 10.78
C ASN A 153 20.10 -8.57 10.79
N ALA A 154 20.45 -8.05 9.62
CA ALA A 154 21.28 -6.84 9.48
C ALA A 154 20.51 -5.54 9.80
N ALA A 155 19.19 -5.56 9.80
CA ALA A 155 18.35 -4.37 9.92
C ALA A 155 18.18 -3.91 11.38
N GLN A 156 19.29 -3.70 12.07
CA GLN A 156 19.30 -3.19 13.43
C GLN A 156 18.79 -1.73 13.48
N LYS A 157 18.22 -1.31 14.62
CA LYS A 157 17.65 0.04 14.81
C LYS A 157 16.47 0.34 13.88
N THR A 158 15.83 -0.67 13.33
CA THR A 158 14.58 -0.52 12.60
C THR A 158 13.49 0.04 13.53
N ASP A 159 12.70 1.01 13.00
CA ASP A 159 11.48 1.49 13.64
C ASP A 159 10.32 1.32 12.64
N ALA A 160 9.41 0.40 12.93
CA ALA A 160 8.35 0.01 12.02
C ALA A 160 6.99 -0.02 12.71
N ILE A 161 6.03 0.68 12.13
CA ILE A 161 4.66 0.76 12.64
C ILE A 161 3.69 0.36 11.54
N GLN A 162 2.79 -0.60 11.85
CA GLN A 162 1.72 -1.00 10.95
C GLN A 162 0.36 -0.91 11.66
N SER A 163 -0.62 -0.29 11.01
CA SER A 163 -1.97 -0.17 11.55
C SER A 163 -3.04 -0.33 10.46
N ASN A 164 -4.03 -1.17 10.73
CA ASN A 164 -5.24 -1.28 9.92
C ASN A 164 -6.48 -1.02 10.77
N GLN A 165 -7.28 -0.03 10.37
CA GLN A 165 -8.46 0.42 11.10
C GLN A 165 -9.69 0.33 10.20
N ASN A 166 -10.74 -0.37 10.65
CA ASN A 166 -11.91 -0.63 9.82
C ASN A 166 -13.21 -0.23 10.53
N LEU A 167 -14.13 0.32 9.76
CA LEU A 167 -15.50 0.63 10.16
C LEU A 167 -16.47 -0.15 9.29
N LEU A 168 -17.24 -1.04 9.91
CA LEU A 168 -18.32 -1.78 9.26
C LEU A 168 -19.65 -1.05 9.49
N LEU A 169 -20.30 -0.64 8.41
CA LEU A 169 -21.59 0.06 8.41
C LEU A 169 -22.78 -0.88 8.16
N SER A 170 -22.54 -2.17 7.96
CA SER A 170 -23.57 -3.17 7.68
C SER A 170 -23.19 -4.53 8.25
N ASP A 171 -24.17 -5.29 8.73
CA ASP A 171 -23.96 -6.62 9.33
C ASP A 171 -23.39 -7.67 8.37
N ASN A 172 -23.58 -7.47 7.05
CA ASN A 172 -23.09 -8.37 6.03
C ASN A 172 -21.75 -7.93 5.41
N ALA A 173 -21.19 -6.80 5.83
CA ALA A 173 -19.86 -6.37 5.41
C ALA A 173 -18.78 -7.20 6.12
N ILE A 174 -17.76 -7.62 5.38
CA ILE A 174 -16.73 -8.53 5.88
C ILE A 174 -15.35 -7.88 5.68
N ILE A 175 -14.54 -7.91 6.73
CA ILE A 175 -13.11 -7.56 6.67
C ILE A 175 -12.27 -8.73 7.14
N HIS A 176 -11.26 -9.07 6.34
CA HIS A 176 -10.18 -9.96 6.75
C HIS A 176 -8.90 -9.12 6.90
N THR A 177 -8.43 -8.99 8.14
CA THR A 177 -7.22 -8.23 8.42
C THR A 177 -6.17 -9.15 9.04
N LYS A 178 -4.97 -9.14 8.45
CA LYS A 178 -3.85 -9.98 8.87
C LYS A 178 -2.55 -9.16 8.88
N PRO A 179 -2.26 -8.43 9.96
CA PRO A 179 -0.95 -7.84 10.14
C PRO A 179 0.06 -8.90 10.60
N GLU A 180 1.24 -8.93 9.99
CA GLU A 180 2.31 -9.88 10.29
C GLU A 180 3.64 -9.15 10.52
N LEU A 181 4.37 -9.59 11.55
CA LEU A 181 5.74 -9.16 11.84
C LEU A 181 6.67 -10.38 11.85
N GLU A 182 7.66 -10.37 10.99
CA GLU A 182 8.75 -11.34 10.94
C GLU A 182 10.07 -10.64 11.30
N ILE A 183 10.55 -10.80 12.52
CA ILE A 183 11.66 -10.02 13.05
C ILE A 183 12.84 -10.95 13.36
N TYR A 184 13.95 -10.71 12.70
CA TYR A 184 15.20 -11.45 12.89
C TYR A 184 16.35 -10.61 13.48
N ALA A 185 16.12 -9.31 13.69
CA ALA A 185 17.07 -8.41 14.36
C ALA A 185 16.71 -8.23 15.85
N ASP A 186 17.68 -7.96 16.69
CA ASP A 186 17.50 -7.90 18.15
C ASP A 186 17.16 -6.51 18.66
N ASP A 187 17.71 -5.45 18.06
CA ASP A 187 17.59 -4.06 18.52
C ASP A 187 16.69 -3.26 17.59
N VAL A 188 15.39 -3.45 17.74
CA VAL A 188 14.36 -2.84 16.88
C VAL A 188 13.13 -2.40 17.67
N LYS A 189 12.33 -1.50 17.07
CA LYS A 189 11.00 -1.11 17.54
C LYS A 189 10.00 -1.42 16.46
N CYS A 190 9.26 -2.50 16.63
CA CYS A 190 8.25 -2.90 15.65
C CYS A 190 6.91 -3.12 16.34
N THR A 191 5.88 -2.50 15.80
CA THR A 191 4.51 -2.64 16.31
C THR A 191 3.54 -2.83 15.17
N HIS A 192 2.52 -3.65 15.40
CA HIS A 192 1.39 -3.76 14.50
C HIS A 192 0.07 -3.74 15.25
N GLY A 193 -1.00 -3.39 14.57
CA GLY A 193 -2.34 -3.42 15.15
C GLY A 193 -3.43 -3.46 14.08
N ALA A 194 -4.53 -4.12 14.44
CA ALA A 194 -5.75 -4.08 13.65
C ALA A 194 -6.93 -3.77 14.57
N THR A 195 -7.80 -2.88 14.14
CA THR A 195 -9.01 -2.51 14.86
C THR A 195 -10.19 -2.54 13.90
N THR A 196 -11.26 -3.22 14.30
CA THR A 196 -12.53 -3.23 13.57
C THR A 196 -13.65 -2.80 14.50
N VAL A 197 -14.41 -1.81 14.06
CA VAL A 197 -15.60 -1.32 14.76
C VAL A 197 -16.80 -1.56 13.85
N SER A 198 -17.85 -2.19 14.39
CA SER A 198 -19.13 -2.30 13.70
C SER A 198 -20.11 -1.27 14.29
N TYR A 199 -20.78 -0.56 13.38
CA TYR A 199 -21.87 0.34 13.76
C TYR A 199 -23.16 -0.48 13.80
N THR A 200 -23.52 -0.96 15.00
CA THR A 200 -24.82 -1.59 15.24
C THR A 200 -25.79 -0.55 15.79
N HIS A 201 -26.93 -0.42 15.16
CA HIS A 201 -28.06 0.39 15.66
C HIS A 201 -28.72 -0.27 16.85
#